data_cc912ee2b81187321bd3193eefb9b589
#
_entry.id   cc912ee2b81187321bd3193eefb9b589
#
_cell.length_a   1.000
_cell.length_b   1.000
_cell.length_c   1.000
_cell.angle_alpha   90.00
_cell.angle_beta   90.00
_cell.angle_gamma   90.00
#
_symmetry.space_group_name_H-M   'P 1'
#
loop_
_entity.id
_entity.type
_entity.pdbx_description
1 polymer ?
#
loop_
_entity_poly.entity_id
_entity_poly.type
_entity_poly.pdbx_seq_one_letter_code
_entity_poly.pdbx_strand_id
1 'polypeptide(L)'
;MIRRPPRSTLDRSSAASDVYKRQGDNVRDSTLYVTLEPCCHFGRTPPCTEAIINSGIAKVFIAVEDPDGRVSGKGVEQLRKAGIEVVLGPGKEETKVDLEAHIKLSETGLPFVTAKFAMSLDGKIASSSGESKWITSEESRMVSHAMRLESDAIMVGVNTVLVDDPRLTARLENRNVDRQPLRVIIDSDGRIPVNSSMLSEDGSTFVATARNVRFSDRIKNLSTRAFPDKKGKVDLISVLEYLGKIPVSSVFVEGGSEILGSLFDQGLVDKVAAFISPSIIGGTDSLVAVGGIGAKFMSDKYVLTGVKR
;
A
#
# COMPACT_ATOMS: atom_id res chain seq x y z
N MET A 1 -1.23 3.86 24.51
CA MET A 1 -0.98 4.47 23.18
C MET A 1 0.13 3.65 22.53
N ILE A 2 -0.24 2.60 21.76
CA ILE A 2 0.72 1.72 21.09
C ILE A 2 1.27 2.50 19.89
N ARG A 3 2.55 2.86 19.91
CA ARG A 3 3.21 3.47 18.76
C ARG A 3 3.26 2.41 17.65
N ARG A 4 2.55 2.62 16.54
CA ARG A 4 2.75 1.83 15.33
C ARG A 4 4.22 1.95 14.92
N PRO A 5 4.93 0.83 14.68
CA PRO A 5 6.30 0.91 14.19
C PRO A 5 6.28 1.57 12.80
N PRO A 6 7.29 2.37 12.44
CA PRO A 6 7.40 2.94 11.11
C PRO A 6 7.50 1.80 10.08
N ARG A 7 6.73 1.87 8.97
CA ARG A 7 6.68 0.81 7.94
C ARG A 7 8.04 0.61 7.26
N SER A 8 8.29 -0.61 6.94
CA SER A 8 9.56 -1.20 6.60
C SER A 8 10.34 -0.55 5.47
N THR A 9 11.51 -0.11 5.84
CA THR A 9 12.68 -0.33 5.00
C THR A 9 13.16 -1.76 5.23
N LEU A 10 13.82 -2.35 4.26
CA LEU A 10 14.35 -3.71 4.22
C LEU A 10 15.32 -4.13 5.37
N ASP A 11 15.47 -3.33 6.42
CA ASP A 11 16.36 -3.51 7.57
C ASP A 11 15.67 -3.88 8.89
N ARG A 12 14.39 -4.26 8.88
CA ARG A 12 13.63 -4.39 10.13
C ARG A 12 13.80 -5.69 10.90
N SER A 13 14.21 -6.77 10.25
CA SER A 13 14.59 -7.98 10.98
C SER A 13 15.84 -7.73 11.83
N SER A 14 16.73 -6.81 11.42
CA SER A 14 17.87 -6.38 12.21
C SER A 14 17.47 -5.58 13.44
N ALA A 15 16.44 -4.74 13.38
CA ALA A 15 16.00 -3.94 14.53
C ALA A 15 15.45 -4.79 15.68
N ALA A 16 14.67 -5.84 15.38
CA ALA A 16 14.19 -6.76 16.42
C ALA A 16 15.33 -7.55 17.03
N SER A 17 16.27 -8.07 16.24
CA SER A 17 17.46 -8.79 16.74
C SER A 17 18.40 -7.89 17.52
N ASP A 18 18.49 -6.59 17.17
CA ASP A 18 19.28 -5.61 17.90
C ASP A 18 18.71 -5.29 19.29
N VAL A 19 17.39 -5.32 19.45
CA VAL A 19 16.76 -5.13 20.76
C VAL A 19 17.18 -6.25 21.72
N TYR A 20 17.16 -7.50 21.29
CA TYR A 20 17.60 -8.64 22.16
C TYR A 20 19.08 -8.55 22.48
N LYS A 21 19.92 -8.24 21.48
CA LYS A 21 21.37 -8.10 21.69
C LYS A 21 21.74 -6.99 22.68
N ARG A 22 20.97 -5.91 22.70
CA ARG A 22 21.19 -4.78 23.64
C ARG A 22 20.72 -5.07 25.05
N GLN A 23 19.79 -6.01 25.25
CA GLN A 23 19.27 -6.38 26.57
C GLN A 23 20.14 -7.42 27.32
N GLY A 24 21.05 -8.10 26.60
CA GLY A 24 22.00 -9.06 27.19
C GLY A 24 21.29 -10.18 27.97
N ASP A 25 21.88 -10.59 29.10
CA ASP A 25 21.36 -11.70 29.96
C ASP A 25 19.99 -11.41 30.60
N ASN A 26 19.51 -10.17 30.55
CA ASN A 26 18.21 -9.78 31.11
C ASN A 26 16.98 -10.39 30.40
N VAL A 27 17.17 -11.04 29.23
CA VAL A 27 16.07 -11.69 28.48
C VAL A 27 16.00 -13.20 28.71
N ARG A 28 16.96 -13.78 29.43
CA ARG A 28 16.93 -15.20 29.77
C ARG A 28 15.68 -15.53 30.59
N ASP A 29 15.03 -16.64 30.26
CA ASP A 29 13.78 -17.12 30.88
C ASP A 29 12.58 -16.15 30.74
N SER A 30 12.72 -15.13 29.89
CA SER A 30 11.63 -14.16 29.64
C SER A 30 10.60 -14.67 28.60
N THR A 31 9.52 -13.92 28.46
CA THR A 31 8.47 -14.13 27.45
C THR A 31 8.57 -13.08 26.36
N LEU A 32 8.56 -13.50 25.10
CA LEU A 32 8.56 -12.66 23.91
C LEU A 32 7.17 -12.64 23.26
N TYR A 33 6.73 -11.48 22.83
CA TYR A 33 5.51 -11.29 22.04
C TYR A 33 5.87 -10.72 20.67
N VAL A 34 5.48 -11.41 19.61
CA VAL A 34 5.72 -10.99 18.22
C VAL A 34 4.42 -11.05 17.42
N THR A 35 4.29 -10.12 16.49
CA THR A 35 3.14 -10.05 15.59
C THR A 35 3.21 -11.14 14.51
N LEU A 36 4.38 -11.35 13.92
CA LEU A 36 4.60 -12.30 12.83
C LEU A 36 5.55 -13.41 13.27
N GLU A 37 5.37 -14.59 12.73
CA GLU A 37 6.26 -15.74 12.92
C GLU A 37 7.73 -15.37 12.65
N PRO A 38 8.66 -15.67 13.57
CA PRO A 38 10.09 -15.41 13.37
C PRO A 38 10.65 -16.21 12.19
N CYS A 39 11.34 -15.53 11.28
CA CYS A 39 11.95 -16.17 10.13
C CYS A 39 13.03 -17.20 10.54
N CYS A 40 13.09 -18.32 9.81
CA CYS A 40 13.99 -19.45 10.05
C CYS A 40 15.01 -19.65 8.93
N HIS A 41 15.11 -18.73 7.98
CA HIS A 41 16.03 -18.79 6.85
C HIS A 41 16.97 -17.59 6.83
N PHE A 42 18.13 -17.76 6.22
CA PHE A 42 19.05 -16.65 5.95
C PHE A 42 18.49 -15.79 4.82
N GLY A 43 18.22 -14.53 5.15
CA GLY A 43 17.90 -13.49 4.19
C GLY A 43 19.06 -12.50 4.08
N ARG A 44 18.76 -11.20 4.17
CA ARG A 44 19.79 -10.15 4.32
C ARG A 44 20.42 -10.16 5.71
N THR A 45 19.71 -10.69 6.69
CA THR A 45 20.14 -10.86 8.08
C THR A 45 20.01 -12.32 8.49
N PRO A 46 20.72 -12.77 9.55
CA PRO A 46 20.52 -14.09 10.12
C PRO A 46 19.08 -14.32 10.58
N PRO A 47 18.65 -15.60 10.69
CA PRO A 47 17.30 -15.96 11.11
C PRO A 47 16.93 -15.39 12.48
N CYS A 48 15.71 -14.86 12.63
CA CYS A 48 15.21 -14.37 13.91
C CYS A 48 15.09 -15.52 14.94
N THR A 49 14.78 -16.73 14.48
CA THR A 49 14.71 -17.93 15.35
C THR A 49 16.05 -18.22 16.03
N GLU A 50 17.19 -18.10 15.35
CA GLU A 50 18.51 -18.27 15.94
C GLU A 50 18.78 -17.22 17.03
N ALA A 51 18.42 -15.96 16.78
CA ALA A 51 18.59 -14.91 17.77
C ALA A 51 17.76 -15.16 19.03
N ILE A 52 16.51 -15.64 18.87
CA ILE A 52 15.62 -15.98 19.98
C ILE A 52 16.18 -17.15 20.78
N ILE A 53 16.63 -18.22 20.12
CA ILE A 53 17.21 -19.40 20.77
C ILE A 53 18.46 -19.03 21.56
N ASN A 54 19.37 -18.26 20.94
CA ASN A 54 20.62 -17.87 21.57
C ASN A 54 20.44 -16.89 22.74
N SER A 55 19.32 -16.17 22.81
CA SER A 55 19.02 -15.24 23.90
C SER A 55 18.52 -15.93 25.17
N GLY A 56 18.14 -17.22 25.09
CA GLY A 56 17.60 -17.97 26.23
C GLY A 56 16.17 -17.61 26.62
N ILE A 57 15.39 -17.04 25.70
CA ILE A 57 13.96 -16.79 25.89
C ILE A 57 13.23 -18.12 26.13
N ALA A 58 12.38 -18.20 27.14
CA ALA A 58 11.67 -19.41 27.52
C ALA A 58 10.34 -19.60 26.77
N LYS A 59 9.67 -18.50 26.40
CA LYS A 59 8.32 -18.54 25.81
C LYS A 59 8.14 -17.47 24.73
N VAL A 60 7.46 -17.83 23.64
CA VAL A 60 7.14 -16.92 22.53
C VAL A 60 5.65 -16.98 22.23
N PHE A 61 4.97 -15.81 22.25
CA PHE A 61 3.64 -15.65 21.70
C PHE A 61 3.75 -15.08 20.28
N ILE A 62 3.15 -15.75 19.31
CA ILE A 62 3.14 -15.36 17.90
C ILE A 62 1.68 -15.12 17.49
N ALA A 63 1.34 -13.91 17.06
CA ALA A 63 -0.01 -13.59 16.68
C ALA A 63 -0.44 -14.29 15.38
N VAL A 64 0.42 -14.24 14.33
CA VAL A 64 0.13 -14.78 13.00
C VAL A 64 1.34 -15.57 12.49
N GLU A 65 1.09 -16.76 11.92
CA GLU A 65 2.10 -17.49 11.14
C GLU A 65 2.44 -16.72 9.86
N ASP A 66 3.70 -16.75 9.43
CA ASP A 66 4.11 -16.08 8.20
C ASP A 66 3.55 -16.84 6.99
N PRO A 67 2.79 -16.18 6.09
CA PRO A 67 2.28 -16.81 4.88
C PRO A 67 3.38 -17.17 3.86
N ASP A 68 4.60 -16.64 4.01
CA ASP A 68 5.73 -16.98 3.14
C ASP A 68 6.09 -18.48 3.29
N GLY A 69 5.93 -19.25 2.22
CA GLY A 69 6.21 -20.69 2.19
C GLY A 69 7.63 -21.08 2.60
N ARG A 70 8.56 -20.12 2.68
CA ARG A 70 9.92 -20.32 3.21
C ARG A 70 9.92 -20.38 4.73
N VAL A 71 8.94 -19.75 5.39
CA VAL A 71 8.80 -19.65 6.86
C VAL A 71 7.64 -20.52 7.34
N SER A 72 6.45 -20.23 6.95
CA SER A 72 5.15 -20.88 7.25
C SER A 72 5.22 -22.12 8.17
N GLY A 73 5.14 -21.91 9.47
CA GLY A 73 5.21 -22.95 10.52
C GLY A 73 6.62 -23.49 10.84
N LYS A 74 7.61 -23.25 10.00
CA LYS A 74 8.99 -23.75 10.20
C LYS A 74 9.74 -23.01 11.31
N GLY A 75 9.46 -21.71 11.46
CA GLY A 75 9.99 -20.91 12.56
C GLY A 75 9.43 -21.38 13.90
N VAL A 76 8.14 -21.64 13.96
CA VAL A 76 7.48 -22.25 15.13
C VAL A 76 8.09 -23.60 15.48
N GLU A 77 8.26 -24.47 14.48
CA GLU A 77 8.84 -25.78 14.65
C GLU A 77 10.29 -25.71 15.19
N GLN A 78 11.10 -24.81 14.65
CA GLN A 78 12.49 -24.61 15.08
C GLN A 78 12.58 -24.13 16.54
N LEU A 79 11.73 -23.17 16.94
CA LEU A 79 11.69 -22.70 18.32
C LEU A 79 11.25 -23.81 19.30
N ARG A 80 10.22 -24.60 18.95
CA ARG A 80 9.77 -25.74 19.75
C ARG A 80 10.84 -26.83 19.90
N LYS A 81 11.56 -27.14 18.83
CA LYS A 81 12.71 -28.09 18.84
C LYS A 81 13.84 -27.63 19.76
N ALA A 82 14.00 -26.32 19.91
CA ALA A 82 14.99 -25.74 20.84
C ALA A 82 14.49 -25.68 22.30
N GLY A 83 13.31 -26.24 22.62
CA GLY A 83 12.75 -26.25 23.96
C GLY A 83 11.98 -24.98 24.37
N ILE A 84 11.73 -24.06 23.43
CA ILE A 84 10.97 -22.83 23.70
C ILE A 84 9.47 -23.13 23.61
N GLU A 85 8.70 -22.69 24.61
CA GLU A 85 7.23 -22.78 24.58
C GLU A 85 6.70 -21.77 23.53
N VAL A 86 5.93 -22.25 22.55
CA VAL A 86 5.34 -21.38 21.50
C VAL A 86 3.83 -21.46 21.55
N VAL A 87 3.19 -20.30 21.73
CA VAL A 87 1.73 -20.09 21.72
C VAL A 87 1.35 -19.26 20.49
N LEU A 88 0.43 -19.80 19.68
CA LEU A 88 -0.09 -19.13 18.49
C LEU A 88 -1.46 -18.49 18.77
N GLY A 89 -1.74 -17.36 18.13
CA GLY A 89 -3.07 -16.80 18.01
C GLY A 89 -3.42 -15.57 18.83
N PRO A 90 -2.78 -15.27 19.98
CA PRO A 90 -3.11 -14.05 20.72
C PRO A 90 -2.90 -12.80 19.87
N GLY A 91 -3.95 -11.95 19.73
CA GLY A 91 -3.91 -10.74 18.89
C GLY A 91 -3.96 -10.99 17.37
N LYS A 92 -4.41 -12.18 16.95
CA LYS A 92 -4.39 -12.60 15.53
C LYS A 92 -5.18 -11.66 14.61
N GLU A 93 -6.39 -11.29 15.00
CA GLU A 93 -7.28 -10.51 14.11
C GLU A 93 -6.78 -9.06 13.96
N GLU A 94 -6.30 -8.45 15.04
CA GLU A 94 -5.71 -7.11 15.01
C GLU A 94 -4.42 -7.12 14.18
N THR A 95 -3.57 -8.11 14.38
CA THR A 95 -2.30 -8.26 13.64
C THR A 95 -2.53 -8.48 12.15
N LYS A 96 -3.55 -9.26 11.76
CA LYS A 96 -3.87 -9.43 10.34
C LYS A 96 -4.22 -8.11 9.66
N VAL A 97 -4.94 -7.22 10.35
CA VAL A 97 -5.24 -5.88 9.82
C VAL A 97 -3.98 -5.05 9.65
N ASP A 98 -3.05 -5.12 10.62
CA ASP A 98 -1.78 -4.38 10.54
C ASP A 98 -0.84 -4.94 9.47
N LEU A 99 -0.92 -6.24 9.19
CA LEU A 99 -0.05 -6.94 8.22
C LEU A 99 -0.76 -7.25 6.88
N GLU A 100 -1.95 -6.71 6.61
CA GLU A 100 -2.75 -7.03 5.42
C GLU A 100 -1.95 -6.91 4.11
N ALA A 101 -1.10 -5.89 3.98
CA ALA A 101 -0.27 -5.67 2.81
C ALA A 101 0.85 -6.72 2.68
N HIS A 102 1.48 -7.09 3.80
CA HIS A 102 2.50 -8.14 3.81
C HIS A 102 1.90 -9.50 3.47
N ILE A 103 0.77 -9.83 4.08
CA ILE A 103 0.07 -11.11 3.86
C ILE A 103 -0.30 -11.24 2.38
N LYS A 104 -0.98 -10.25 1.81
CA LYS A 104 -1.36 -10.29 0.39
C LYS A 104 -0.15 -10.44 -0.54
N LEU A 105 0.89 -9.62 -0.33
CA LEU A 105 2.08 -9.69 -1.17
C LEU A 105 2.74 -11.06 -1.10
N SER A 106 2.83 -11.65 0.10
CA SER A 106 3.43 -12.99 0.29
C SER A 106 2.60 -14.10 -0.35
N GLU A 107 1.27 -14.02 -0.30
CA GLU A 107 0.36 -15.03 -0.85
C GLU A 107 0.20 -14.93 -2.37
N THR A 108 0.18 -13.71 -2.92
CA THR A 108 -0.22 -13.49 -4.33
C THR A 108 0.88 -12.89 -5.20
N GLY A 109 1.94 -12.35 -4.60
CA GLY A 109 2.95 -11.56 -5.32
C GLY A 109 2.47 -10.17 -5.74
N LEU A 110 1.24 -9.77 -5.40
CA LEU A 110 0.66 -8.47 -5.72
C LEU A 110 0.61 -7.56 -4.49
N PRO A 111 0.86 -6.26 -4.62
CA PRO A 111 0.69 -5.32 -3.53
C PRO A 111 -0.79 -5.18 -3.13
N PHE A 112 -1.02 -4.78 -1.88
CA PHE A 112 -2.34 -4.48 -1.36
C PHE A 112 -2.83 -3.13 -1.90
N VAL A 113 -3.99 -3.13 -2.57
CA VAL A 113 -4.54 -1.96 -3.26
C VAL A 113 -5.67 -1.33 -2.44
N THR A 114 -5.44 -0.11 -1.98
CA THR A 114 -6.48 0.72 -1.35
C THR A 114 -6.99 1.74 -2.36
N ALA A 115 -8.24 1.61 -2.79
CA ALA A 115 -8.92 2.59 -3.63
C ALA A 115 -9.48 3.72 -2.76
N LYS A 116 -9.07 4.97 -3.05
CA LYS A 116 -9.59 6.15 -2.35
C LYS A 116 -10.30 7.09 -3.30
N PHE A 117 -11.46 7.52 -2.90
CA PHE A 117 -12.17 8.60 -3.58
C PHE A 117 -12.85 9.55 -2.58
N ALA A 118 -12.96 10.82 -3.00
CA ALA A 118 -13.72 11.82 -2.28
C ALA A 118 -14.88 12.24 -3.19
N MET A 119 -16.11 12.12 -2.70
CA MET A 119 -17.30 12.33 -3.50
C MET A 119 -18.38 13.09 -2.73
N SER A 120 -19.31 13.69 -3.47
CA SER A 120 -20.58 14.18 -2.94
C SER A 120 -21.48 13.02 -2.48
N LEU A 121 -22.55 13.32 -1.77
CA LEU A 121 -23.52 12.30 -1.29
C LEU A 121 -24.17 11.54 -2.46
N ASP A 122 -24.31 12.17 -3.61
CA ASP A 122 -24.81 11.56 -4.85
C ASP A 122 -23.71 10.93 -5.74
N GLY A 123 -22.50 10.71 -5.19
CA GLY A 123 -21.44 9.93 -5.81
C GLY A 123 -20.59 10.65 -6.86
N LYS A 124 -20.60 11.98 -6.90
CA LYS A 124 -19.87 12.78 -7.89
C LYS A 124 -18.53 13.25 -7.36
N ILE A 125 -17.49 13.21 -8.22
CA ILE A 125 -16.12 13.67 -7.91
C ILE A 125 -15.75 14.97 -8.62
N ALA A 126 -16.57 15.44 -9.52
CA ALA A 126 -16.44 16.73 -10.19
C ALA A 126 -17.79 17.16 -10.74
N SER A 127 -17.95 18.45 -10.99
CA SER A 127 -19.09 19.01 -11.74
C SER A 127 -19.01 18.65 -13.23
N SER A 128 -20.02 18.98 -13.99
CA SER A 128 -20.02 18.81 -15.46
C SER A 128 -18.97 19.67 -16.18
N SER A 129 -18.49 20.75 -15.55
CA SER A 129 -17.36 21.55 -16.05
C SER A 129 -15.99 20.96 -15.73
N GLY A 130 -15.93 19.87 -14.93
CA GLY A 130 -14.70 19.26 -14.47
C GLY A 130 -14.12 19.88 -13.19
N GLU A 131 -14.78 20.86 -12.58
CA GLU A 131 -14.36 21.47 -11.32
C GLU A 131 -14.51 20.45 -10.16
N SER A 132 -13.40 20.17 -9.44
CA SER A 132 -13.32 19.14 -8.39
C SER A 132 -12.93 19.70 -7.01
N LYS A 133 -12.54 20.98 -6.89
CA LYS A 133 -12.00 21.58 -5.66
C LYS A 133 -13.04 22.51 -5.01
N TRP A 134 -13.39 22.35 -3.73
CA TRP A 134 -13.06 21.25 -2.80
C TRP A 134 -14.32 20.47 -2.47
N ILE A 135 -14.30 19.16 -2.64
CA ILE A 135 -15.46 18.31 -2.34
C ILE A 135 -15.54 18.00 -0.85
N THR A 136 -14.42 17.71 -0.22
CA THR A 136 -14.33 17.32 1.19
C THR A 136 -13.54 18.32 2.03
N SER A 137 -13.73 18.24 3.36
CA SER A 137 -13.12 19.13 4.34
C SER A 137 -11.60 18.99 4.43
N GLU A 138 -10.96 19.89 5.17
CA GLU A 138 -9.52 19.88 5.43
C GLU A 138 -9.12 18.67 6.26
N GLU A 139 -9.92 18.30 7.26
CA GLU A 139 -9.71 17.11 8.09
C GLU A 139 -9.67 15.84 7.22
N SER A 140 -10.57 15.71 6.25
CA SER A 140 -10.58 14.60 5.29
C SER A 140 -9.29 14.55 4.46
N ARG A 141 -8.76 15.71 4.08
CA ARG A 141 -7.48 15.80 3.36
C ARG A 141 -6.29 15.43 4.26
N MET A 142 -6.30 15.80 5.55
CA MET A 142 -5.28 15.37 6.51
C MET A 142 -5.27 13.84 6.67
N VAL A 143 -6.43 13.20 6.76
CA VAL A 143 -6.54 11.73 6.78
C VAL A 143 -5.94 11.13 5.51
N SER A 144 -6.24 11.69 4.33
CA SER A 144 -5.65 11.24 3.06
C SER A 144 -4.12 11.36 3.07
N HIS A 145 -3.55 12.42 3.64
CA HIS A 145 -2.10 12.57 3.78
C HIS A 145 -1.48 11.53 4.73
N ALA A 146 -2.18 11.17 5.81
CA ALA A 146 -1.76 10.08 6.69
C ALA A 146 -1.78 8.73 5.95
N MET A 147 -2.81 8.45 5.16
CA MET A 147 -2.90 7.24 4.34
C MET A 147 -1.79 7.18 3.28
N ARG A 148 -1.41 8.30 2.67
CA ARG A 148 -0.25 8.37 1.77
C ARG A 148 1.04 7.97 2.47
N LEU A 149 1.27 8.51 3.67
CA LEU A 149 2.45 8.17 4.46
C LEU A 149 2.50 6.69 4.83
N GLU A 150 1.33 6.10 5.04
CA GLU A 150 1.19 4.68 5.37
C GLU A 150 1.37 3.76 4.16
N SER A 151 1.42 4.25 2.94
CA SER A 151 1.52 3.47 1.73
C SER A 151 2.93 3.52 1.13
N ASP A 152 3.35 2.45 0.45
CA ASP A 152 4.64 2.42 -0.24
C ASP A 152 4.57 3.17 -1.57
N ALA A 153 3.41 3.15 -2.22
CA ALA A 153 3.18 3.87 -3.48
C ALA A 153 1.83 4.58 -3.51
N ILE A 154 1.77 5.70 -4.23
CA ILE A 154 0.53 6.40 -4.61
C ILE A 154 0.35 6.24 -6.11
N MET A 155 -0.83 5.81 -6.55
CA MET A 155 -1.13 5.60 -7.97
C MET A 155 -2.25 6.53 -8.43
N VAL A 156 -2.05 7.16 -9.59
CA VAL A 156 -3.08 7.96 -10.28
C VAL A 156 -3.03 7.74 -11.78
N GLY A 157 -4.14 8.01 -12.47
CA GLY A 157 -4.14 8.12 -13.93
C GLY A 157 -3.59 9.45 -14.39
N VAL A 158 -3.04 9.51 -15.60
CA VAL A 158 -2.47 10.74 -16.19
C VAL A 158 -3.49 11.87 -16.30
N ASN A 159 -4.78 11.57 -16.50
CA ASN A 159 -5.82 12.61 -16.56
C ASN A 159 -5.91 13.40 -15.25
N THR A 160 -5.71 12.76 -14.10
CA THR A 160 -5.60 13.46 -12.80
C THR A 160 -4.39 14.42 -12.77
N VAL A 161 -3.27 14.00 -13.36
CA VAL A 161 -2.08 14.86 -13.46
C VAL A 161 -2.34 16.07 -14.36
N LEU A 162 -2.99 15.86 -15.50
CA LEU A 162 -3.26 16.91 -16.50
C LEU A 162 -4.27 17.95 -15.97
N VAL A 163 -5.24 17.52 -15.16
CA VAL A 163 -6.33 18.40 -14.68
C VAL A 163 -5.94 19.10 -13.38
N ASP A 164 -5.38 18.35 -12.41
CA ASP A 164 -5.19 18.82 -11.04
C ASP A 164 -3.77 19.29 -10.74
N ASP A 165 -2.79 18.92 -11.58
CA ASP A 165 -1.34 19.10 -11.35
C ASP A 165 -0.91 18.80 -9.90
N PRO A 166 -1.20 17.59 -9.38
CA PRO A 166 -1.04 17.28 -7.98
C PRO A 166 0.44 17.02 -7.64
N ARG A 167 0.86 17.43 -6.44
CA ARG A 167 2.21 17.11 -5.94
C ARG A 167 2.38 15.63 -5.56
N LEU A 168 1.32 14.94 -5.20
CA LEU A 168 1.30 13.55 -4.73
C LEU A 168 2.33 13.27 -3.60
N THR A 169 2.49 14.22 -2.69
CA THR A 169 3.34 14.10 -1.52
C THR A 169 2.54 13.75 -0.27
N ALA A 170 3.12 12.97 0.63
CA ALA A 170 2.65 12.84 1.99
C ALA A 170 3.13 14.05 2.81
N ARG A 171 2.20 14.72 3.50
CA ARG A 171 2.48 15.89 4.34
C ARG A 171 1.73 15.74 5.65
N LEU A 172 2.42 15.94 6.76
CA LEU A 172 1.81 15.99 8.10
C LEU A 172 2.15 17.32 8.71
N GLU A 173 1.16 17.95 9.35
CA GLU A 173 1.41 19.16 10.11
C GLU A 173 2.47 18.92 11.19
N ASN A 174 3.42 19.82 11.27
CA ASN A 174 4.48 19.83 12.30
C ASN A 174 5.37 18.56 12.36
N ARG A 175 5.45 17.77 11.28
CA ARG A 175 6.35 16.61 11.17
C ARG A 175 7.07 16.59 9.84
N ASN A 176 8.38 16.44 9.89
CA ASN A 176 9.14 16.07 8.70
C ASN A 176 8.75 14.66 8.27
N VAL A 177 8.57 14.47 6.97
CA VAL A 177 8.34 13.18 6.35
C VAL A 177 9.65 12.71 5.74
N ASP A 178 10.31 11.76 6.43
CA ASP A 178 11.64 11.28 6.03
C ASP A 178 11.62 10.49 4.70
N ARG A 179 10.47 9.97 4.32
CA ARG A 179 10.30 9.19 3.09
C ARG A 179 8.99 9.53 2.40
N GLN A 180 9.07 9.92 1.14
CA GLN A 180 7.91 10.05 0.27
C GLN A 180 7.55 8.70 -0.38
N PRO A 181 6.25 8.36 -0.55
CA PRO A 181 5.81 7.20 -1.30
C PRO A 181 6.23 7.31 -2.78
N LEU A 182 6.42 6.16 -3.43
CA LEU A 182 6.64 6.10 -4.87
C LEU A 182 5.39 6.62 -5.61
N ARG A 183 5.54 7.62 -6.45
CA ARG A 183 4.46 8.08 -7.32
C ARG A 183 4.37 7.19 -8.55
N VAL A 184 3.24 6.56 -8.78
CA VAL A 184 2.97 5.69 -9.92
C VAL A 184 1.92 6.36 -10.81
N ILE A 185 2.30 6.67 -12.04
CA ILE A 185 1.41 7.32 -13.01
C ILE A 185 1.06 6.33 -14.11
N ILE A 186 -0.22 6.09 -14.32
CA ILE A 186 -0.73 5.27 -15.42
C ILE A 186 -0.96 6.20 -16.61
N ASP A 187 -0.09 6.09 -17.62
CA ASP A 187 -0.05 7.00 -18.76
C ASP A 187 0.26 6.25 -20.05
N SER A 188 -0.75 5.71 -20.71
CA SER A 188 -0.59 4.85 -21.89
C SER A 188 0.28 5.47 -22.98
N ASP A 189 0.22 6.78 -23.15
CA ASP A 189 0.83 7.51 -24.29
C ASP A 189 2.02 8.40 -23.92
N GLY A 190 2.34 8.54 -22.63
CA GLY A 190 3.41 9.41 -22.16
C GLY A 190 3.05 10.90 -22.22
N ARG A 191 1.81 11.25 -21.83
CA ARG A 191 1.26 12.62 -21.86
C ARG A 191 1.63 13.49 -20.68
N ILE A 192 2.29 12.93 -19.65
CA ILE A 192 2.68 13.68 -18.44
C ILE A 192 3.53 14.89 -18.83
N PRO A 193 3.14 16.11 -18.42
CA PRO A 193 3.92 17.31 -18.70
C PRO A 193 5.25 17.29 -17.96
N VAL A 194 6.33 17.68 -18.63
CA VAL A 194 7.69 17.70 -18.05
C VAL A 194 7.87 18.69 -16.90
N ASN A 195 6.96 19.66 -16.80
CA ASN A 195 6.91 20.67 -15.73
C ASN A 195 5.84 20.39 -14.67
N SER A 196 5.28 19.18 -14.62
CA SER A 196 4.30 18.82 -13.61
C SER A 196 4.86 19.01 -12.20
N SER A 197 4.07 19.57 -11.31
CA SER A 197 4.45 19.91 -9.92
C SER A 197 5.09 18.73 -9.18
N MET A 198 4.58 17.50 -9.37
CA MET A 198 5.13 16.30 -8.72
C MET A 198 6.57 15.98 -9.11
N LEU A 199 7.03 16.39 -10.31
CA LEU A 199 8.37 16.09 -10.79
C LEU A 199 9.45 17.00 -10.17
N SER A 200 9.04 18.10 -9.55
CA SER A 200 9.91 18.99 -8.78
C SER A 200 9.96 18.66 -7.28
N GLU A 201 9.10 17.76 -6.80
CA GLU A 201 9.04 17.35 -5.41
C GLU A 201 10.01 16.19 -5.12
N ASP A 202 10.43 16.09 -3.84
CA ASP A 202 11.22 14.96 -3.37
C ASP A 202 10.51 13.62 -3.57
N GLY A 203 11.29 12.55 -3.74
CA GLY A 203 10.81 11.20 -3.98
C GLY A 203 10.87 10.79 -5.46
N SER A 204 10.57 9.53 -5.72
CA SER A 204 10.66 8.94 -7.06
C SER A 204 9.31 8.88 -7.76
N THR A 205 9.33 8.99 -9.08
CA THR A 205 8.16 8.85 -9.95
C THR A 205 8.39 7.72 -10.95
N PHE A 206 7.43 6.82 -11.05
CA PHE A 206 7.38 5.73 -12.01
C PHE A 206 6.20 5.93 -12.94
N VAL A 207 6.44 5.96 -14.25
CA VAL A 207 5.40 6.09 -15.26
C VAL A 207 5.23 4.77 -16.00
N ALA A 208 4.08 4.15 -15.82
CA ALA A 208 3.67 2.95 -16.54
C ALA A 208 2.99 3.36 -17.85
N THR A 209 3.52 2.91 -18.97
CA THR A 209 3.07 3.27 -20.32
C THR A 209 2.57 2.04 -21.08
N ALA A 210 1.80 2.23 -22.16
CA ALA A 210 1.41 1.13 -23.05
C ALA A 210 2.43 0.92 -24.20
N ARG A 211 3.33 1.86 -24.40
CA ARG A 211 4.37 1.82 -25.42
C ARG A 211 5.68 2.37 -24.88
N ASN A 212 6.78 2.09 -25.54
CA ASN A 212 8.07 2.66 -25.13
C ASN A 212 8.08 4.18 -25.32
N VAL A 213 8.07 4.89 -24.20
CA VAL A 213 8.18 6.35 -24.15
C VAL A 213 9.49 6.74 -23.50
N ARG A 214 10.17 7.72 -24.05
CA ARG A 214 11.36 8.32 -23.43
C ARG A 214 11.02 9.71 -22.94
N PHE A 215 11.24 9.95 -21.67
CA PHE A 215 11.21 11.30 -21.09
C PHE A 215 12.60 11.91 -21.11
N SER A 216 12.70 13.21 -20.94
CA SER A 216 13.97 13.92 -20.91
C SER A 216 14.83 13.42 -19.72
N ASP A 217 16.12 13.15 -19.97
CA ASP A 217 17.11 12.78 -18.94
C ASP A 217 17.33 13.89 -17.90
N ARG A 218 16.80 15.09 -18.15
CA ARG A 218 16.84 16.22 -17.20
C ARG A 218 15.88 16.03 -16.02
N ILE A 219 14.89 15.14 -16.12
CA ILE A 219 13.95 14.85 -15.05
C ILE A 219 14.61 13.82 -14.13
N LYS A 220 15.07 14.30 -12.99
CA LYS A 220 15.64 13.44 -11.95
C LYS A 220 14.56 12.58 -11.31
N ASN A 221 14.94 11.37 -10.86
CA ASN A 221 14.06 10.44 -10.13
C ASN A 221 12.80 10.02 -10.90
N LEU A 222 12.79 10.07 -12.23
CA LEU A 222 11.74 9.55 -13.09
C LEU A 222 12.23 8.26 -13.75
N SER A 223 11.41 7.22 -13.66
CA SER A 223 11.60 5.98 -14.39
C SER A 223 10.33 5.63 -15.17
N THR A 224 10.49 4.92 -16.28
CA THR A 224 9.37 4.50 -17.13
C THR A 224 9.52 3.06 -17.59
N ARG A 225 8.39 2.40 -17.79
CA ARG A 225 8.34 1.05 -18.37
C ARG A 225 7.01 0.83 -19.08
N ALA A 226 7.07 0.11 -20.21
CA ALA A 226 5.89 -0.25 -20.98
C ALA A 226 5.26 -1.55 -20.49
N PHE A 227 3.92 -1.52 -20.37
CA PHE A 227 3.05 -2.64 -20.00
C PHE A 227 1.82 -2.62 -20.93
N PRO A 228 1.94 -2.99 -22.20
CA PRO A 228 0.82 -2.94 -23.13
C PRO A 228 -0.20 -4.05 -22.87
N ASP A 229 -1.47 -3.69 -22.83
CA ASP A 229 -2.57 -4.66 -22.99
C ASP A 229 -2.88 -4.88 -24.49
N LYS A 230 -3.84 -5.77 -24.77
CA LYS A 230 -4.28 -6.07 -26.16
C LYS A 230 -5.00 -4.90 -26.84
N LYS A 231 -5.43 -3.87 -26.08
CA LYS A 231 -6.16 -2.69 -26.58
C LYS A 231 -5.26 -1.46 -26.69
N GLY A 232 -3.95 -1.59 -26.44
CA GLY A 232 -3.00 -0.47 -26.45
C GLY A 232 -3.13 0.44 -25.21
N LYS A 233 -3.71 -0.07 -24.11
CA LYS A 233 -3.74 0.58 -22.80
C LYS A 233 -2.68 -0.05 -21.90
N VAL A 234 -2.49 0.53 -20.72
CA VAL A 234 -1.62 -0.05 -19.68
C VAL A 234 -2.33 -1.24 -19.03
N ASP A 235 -1.65 -2.39 -19.01
CA ASP A 235 -2.08 -3.58 -18.28
C ASP A 235 -1.80 -3.40 -16.77
N LEU A 236 -2.85 -3.14 -15.99
CA LEU A 236 -2.75 -2.85 -14.56
C LEU A 236 -2.26 -4.06 -13.75
N ILE A 237 -2.59 -5.28 -14.15
CA ILE A 237 -2.10 -6.49 -13.48
C ILE A 237 -0.58 -6.56 -13.60
N SER A 238 -0.04 -6.41 -14.81
CA SER A 238 1.40 -6.42 -15.05
C SER A 238 2.13 -5.28 -14.32
N VAL A 239 1.50 -4.12 -14.15
CA VAL A 239 2.05 -3.02 -13.32
C VAL A 239 2.11 -3.44 -11.86
N LEU A 240 1.04 -4.00 -11.30
CA LEU A 240 1.02 -4.45 -9.91
C LEU A 240 2.01 -5.59 -9.66
N GLU A 241 2.13 -6.56 -10.57
CA GLU A 241 3.16 -7.61 -10.50
C GLU A 241 4.58 -7.03 -10.50
N TYR A 242 4.84 -6.01 -11.30
CA TYR A 242 6.12 -5.33 -11.32
C TYR A 242 6.38 -4.61 -9.98
N LEU A 243 5.38 -3.92 -9.44
CA LEU A 243 5.48 -3.24 -8.15
C LEU A 243 5.73 -4.24 -7.00
N GLY A 244 5.09 -5.41 -7.03
CA GLY A 244 5.34 -6.47 -6.04
C GLY A 244 6.75 -7.08 -6.10
N LYS A 245 7.44 -7.01 -7.24
CA LYS A 245 8.84 -7.46 -7.41
C LYS A 245 9.88 -6.44 -6.91
N ILE A 246 9.48 -5.19 -6.73
CA ILE A 246 10.25 -4.15 -6.05
C ILE A 246 9.66 -3.95 -4.64
N PRO A 247 10.30 -3.22 -3.70
CA PRO A 247 9.82 -3.12 -2.31
C PRO A 247 8.55 -2.24 -2.16
N VAL A 248 7.48 -2.61 -2.86
CA VAL A 248 6.15 -2.00 -2.79
C VAL A 248 5.16 -3.08 -2.36
N SER A 249 4.73 -3.04 -1.12
CA SER A 249 3.73 -3.95 -0.56
C SER A 249 2.32 -3.35 -0.55
N SER A 250 2.20 -2.03 -0.64
CA SER A 250 0.92 -1.31 -0.59
C SER A 250 0.86 -0.19 -1.62
N VAL A 251 -0.29 -0.07 -2.30
CA VAL A 251 -0.58 0.95 -3.30
C VAL A 251 -1.85 1.69 -2.90
N PHE A 252 -1.74 3.01 -2.73
CA PHE A 252 -2.85 3.91 -2.47
C PHE A 252 -3.28 4.58 -3.77
N VAL A 253 -4.44 4.23 -4.30
CA VAL A 253 -4.95 4.76 -5.57
C VAL A 253 -5.86 5.95 -5.29
N GLU A 254 -5.44 7.13 -5.73
CA GLU A 254 -6.12 8.40 -5.44
C GLU A 254 -6.79 9.01 -6.66
N GLY A 255 -7.40 8.24 -7.47
CA GLY A 255 -8.21 8.91 -8.39
C GLY A 255 -8.03 8.73 -9.85
N GLY A 256 -8.91 9.44 -10.51
CA GLY A 256 -9.42 9.23 -11.83
C GLY A 256 -10.48 8.13 -11.82
N SER A 257 -11.70 8.51 -12.17
CA SER A 257 -12.83 7.59 -12.31
C SER A 257 -12.49 6.37 -13.16
N GLU A 258 -11.72 6.57 -14.25
CA GLU A 258 -11.32 5.52 -15.19
C GLU A 258 -10.37 4.48 -14.56
N ILE A 259 -9.35 4.91 -13.80
CA ILE A 259 -8.41 3.97 -13.19
C ILE A 259 -9.07 3.18 -12.07
N LEU A 260 -9.89 3.84 -11.26
CA LEU A 260 -10.67 3.17 -10.22
C LEU A 260 -11.62 2.15 -10.84
N GLY A 261 -12.37 2.54 -11.87
CA GLY A 261 -13.24 1.63 -12.60
C GLY A 261 -12.49 0.41 -13.16
N SER A 262 -11.34 0.64 -13.80
CA SER A 262 -10.53 -0.44 -14.36
C SER A 262 -9.99 -1.41 -13.30
N LEU A 263 -9.63 -0.90 -12.11
CA LEU A 263 -9.19 -1.73 -10.98
C LEU A 263 -10.35 -2.56 -10.40
N PHE A 264 -11.54 -1.96 -10.25
CA PHE A 264 -12.73 -2.67 -9.82
C PHE A 264 -13.15 -3.72 -10.84
N ASP A 265 -13.26 -3.37 -12.12
CA ASP A 265 -13.63 -4.31 -13.20
C ASP A 265 -12.73 -5.55 -13.25
N GLN A 266 -11.47 -5.44 -12.82
CA GLN A 266 -10.49 -6.53 -12.78
C GLN A 266 -10.36 -7.22 -11.40
N GLY A 267 -11.13 -6.81 -10.39
CA GLY A 267 -11.06 -7.38 -9.04
C GLY A 267 -9.73 -7.12 -8.32
N LEU A 268 -9.07 -6.00 -8.61
CA LEU A 268 -7.74 -5.68 -8.09
C LEU A 268 -7.75 -4.80 -6.84
N VAL A 269 -8.94 -4.43 -6.33
CA VAL A 269 -9.09 -3.59 -5.14
C VAL A 269 -9.31 -4.44 -3.90
N ASP A 270 -8.52 -4.21 -2.86
CA ASP A 270 -8.62 -4.92 -1.58
C ASP A 270 -9.35 -4.12 -0.50
N LYS A 271 -9.19 -2.80 -0.53
CA LYS A 271 -9.76 -1.89 0.46
C LYS A 271 -10.30 -0.63 -0.20
N VAL A 272 -11.36 -0.08 0.36
CA VAL A 272 -11.96 1.18 -0.08
C VAL A 272 -11.90 2.21 1.04
N ALA A 273 -11.42 3.41 0.73
CA ALA A 273 -11.47 4.59 1.57
C ALA A 273 -12.36 5.66 0.90
N ALA A 274 -13.64 5.65 1.23
CA ALA A 274 -14.62 6.59 0.69
C ALA A 274 -14.79 7.80 1.63
N PHE A 275 -14.51 9.00 1.13
CA PHE A 275 -14.79 10.27 1.81
C PHE A 275 -16.04 10.88 1.18
N ILE A 276 -17.09 10.98 1.97
CA ILE A 276 -18.41 11.43 1.50
C ILE A 276 -18.69 12.82 2.05
N SER A 277 -18.85 13.79 1.17
CA SER A 277 -19.28 15.15 1.53
C SER A 277 -20.79 15.20 1.68
N PRO A 278 -21.35 15.95 2.64
CA PRO A 278 -22.78 16.19 2.78
C PRO A 278 -23.29 17.21 1.75
N SER A 279 -22.93 17.04 0.49
CA SER A 279 -23.30 17.90 -0.63
C SER A 279 -23.86 17.09 -1.78
N ILE A 280 -24.64 17.74 -2.63
CA ILE A 280 -25.19 17.19 -3.89
C ILE A 280 -24.62 18.01 -5.04
N ILE A 281 -24.00 17.35 -6.01
CA ILE A 281 -23.49 17.99 -7.23
C ILE A 281 -24.50 17.84 -8.36
N GLY A 282 -25.12 16.67 -8.51
CA GLY A 282 -26.09 16.38 -9.55
C GLY A 282 -25.48 16.27 -10.95
N GLY A 283 -26.35 16.26 -11.97
CA GLY A 283 -25.98 16.23 -13.39
C GLY A 283 -25.61 14.85 -13.92
N THR A 284 -26.10 14.53 -15.11
CA THR A 284 -25.78 13.26 -15.83
C THR A 284 -24.32 13.23 -16.28
N ASP A 285 -23.78 14.37 -16.67
CA ASP A 285 -22.43 14.52 -17.22
C ASP A 285 -21.34 14.75 -16.15
N SER A 286 -21.76 14.85 -14.88
CA SER A 286 -20.84 14.98 -13.76
C SER A 286 -20.09 13.66 -13.50
N LEU A 287 -18.76 13.73 -13.28
CA LEU A 287 -17.92 12.55 -13.11
C LEU A 287 -18.30 11.76 -11.85
N VAL A 288 -18.40 10.45 -12.01
CA VAL A 288 -18.64 9.51 -10.90
C VAL A 288 -17.33 9.06 -10.26
N ALA A 289 -17.39 8.60 -9.00
CA ALA A 289 -16.21 8.16 -8.28
C ALA A 289 -15.57 6.91 -8.91
N VAL A 290 -16.37 5.95 -9.34
CA VAL A 290 -15.92 4.71 -9.95
C VAL A 290 -16.55 4.60 -11.34
N GLY A 291 -15.74 4.68 -12.38
CA GLY A 291 -16.12 4.49 -13.78
C GLY A 291 -16.01 3.01 -14.18
N GLY A 292 -15.55 2.78 -15.41
CA GLY A 292 -15.35 1.42 -15.93
C GLY A 292 -16.62 0.83 -16.53
N ILE A 293 -16.66 -0.50 -16.65
CA ILE A 293 -17.80 -1.26 -17.17
C ILE A 293 -18.88 -1.41 -16.09
N GLY A 294 -18.43 -1.62 -14.85
CA GLY A 294 -19.29 -1.82 -13.70
C GLY A 294 -20.08 -3.14 -13.71
N ALA A 295 -20.92 -3.34 -12.70
CA ALA A 295 -21.76 -4.52 -12.56
C ALA A 295 -22.87 -4.52 -13.60
N LYS A 296 -22.96 -5.59 -14.42
CA LYS A 296 -24.04 -5.75 -15.39
C LYS A 296 -25.36 -6.10 -14.71
N PHE A 297 -25.31 -6.90 -13.66
CA PHE A 297 -26.46 -7.31 -12.86
C PHE A 297 -26.22 -6.95 -11.40
N MET A 298 -27.29 -6.80 -10.61
CA MET A 298 -27.17 -6.52 -9.17
C MET A 298 -26.49 -7.65 -8.39
N SER A 299 -26.49 -8.88 -8.92
CA SER A 299 -25.71 -10.02 -8.41
C SER A 299 -24.21 -9.81 -8.51
N ASP A 300 -23.75 -9.03 -9.48
CA ASP A 300 -22.33 -8.85 -9.82
C ASP A 300 -21.70 -7.68 -9.07
N LYS A 301 -22.50 -7.00 -8.22
CA LYS A 301 -22.02 -5.86 -7.44
C LYS A 301 -20.96 -6.27 -6.44
N TYR A 302 -19.98 -5.40 -6.21
CA TYR A 302 -19.05 -5.55 -5.10
C TYR A 302 -19.76 -5.31 -3.76
N VAL A 303 -19.59 -6.24 -2.82
CA VAL A 303 -20.10 -6.12 -1.45
C VAL A 303 -18.92 -5.87 -0.53
N LEU A 304 -18.94 -4.72 0.13
CA LEU A 304 -17.91 -4.34 1.11
C LEU A 304 -18.24 -4.97 2.46
N THR A 305 -17.24 -5.58 3.09
CA THR A 305 -17.32 -6.14 4.45
C THR A 305 -16.41 -5.35 5.39
N GLY A 306 -16.64 -5.44 6.71
CA GLY A 306 -15.78 -4.78 7.68
C GLY A 306 -15.80 -3.24 7.59
N VAL A 307 -16.95 -2.66 7.22
CA VAL A 307 -17.11 -1.19 7.10
C VAL A 307 -16.88 -0.52 8.45
N LYS A 308 -15.95 0.43 8.51
CA LYS A 308 -15.66 1.28 9.68
C LYS A 308 -15.94 2.73 9.32
N ARG A 309 -16.48 3.48 10.29
CA ARG A 309 -16.73 4.93 10.16
C ARG A 309 -15.71 5.72 10.97
#